data_f30bbb1cb5a98b1d03d8a716f66d6e9e
#
_entry.id   f30bbb1cb5a98b1d03d8a716f66d6e9e
#
_cell.length_a   1.000
_cell.length_b   1.000
_cell.length_c   1.000
_cell.angle_alpha   90.00
_cell.angle_beta   90.00
_cell.angle_gamma   90.00
#
_symmetry.space_group_name_H-M   'P 1'
#
loop_
_entity.id
_entity.type
_entity.pdbx_description
1 polymer ?
#
loop_
_entity_poly.entity_id
_entity_poly.type
_entity_poly.pdbx_seq_one_letter_code
_entity_poly.pdbx_strand_id
1 'polypeptide(L)'
;DPAKYELLARAIRKMDLHIDNYLLFNWGMMPDNKYDVNNRGPLSTDMIGMNYEYPDGNYATRERIWQEHVDYTKGLLYFLTHDERVPSKLRDQVSRFGWAKDEFVDNDNFPTQLYVREARRLNGEYIMTQKNCQGEETVGDAIGMAAYGMDSHNCQRIVTNGMVKNEGDVQYHGFPPYPISYKSITPKREECTNLLVPVCISSTHIAFGSIRMEPVFMVLGQSAAVASALAIDDNTDVQTIDVTKLRKILKENPYLDGSTPEILVDDSDIDKIERSGHWQKSFGAHYKNSFLKSANQKNNCSFTFMPVIKKADTYEVFFYCTALPDQEMPEVMAFDITGKEGTKQVEISPRSHKGAWVSL
;
A
#
# COMPACT_ATOMS: atom_id res chain seq x y z
N ASP A 1 -32.77 -11.65 3.44
CA ASP A 1 -33.14 -12.91 4.10
C ASP A 1 -32.17 -13.18 5.27
N PRO A 2 -32.68 -13.12 6.55
CA PRO A 2 -31.85 -13.35 7.74
C PRO A 2 -31.23 -14.76 7.82
N ALA A 3 -31.77 -15.74 7.12
CA ALA A 3 -31.23 -17.10 7.11
C ALA A 3 -29.84 -17.18 6.47
N LYS A 4 -29.54 -16.28 5.54
CA LYS A 4 -28.18 -16.20 4.94
C LYS A 4 -27.08 -15.91 5.95
N TYR A 5 -27.42 -15.35 7.12
CA TYR A 5 -26.46 -14.94 8.17
C TYR A 5 -26.51 -15.85 9.42
N GLU A 6 -27.10 -17.04 9.31
CA GLU A 6 -27.19 -17.99 10.43
C GLU A 6 -25.81 -18.38 10.99
N LEU A 7 -24.80 -18.53 10.12
CA LEU A 7 -23.43 -18.80 10.56
C LEU A 7 -22.90 -17.65 11.44
N LEU A 8 -23.16 -16.40 11.08
CA LEU A 8 -22.77 -15.23 11.86
C LEU A 8 -23.53 -15.20 13.20
N ALA A 9 -24.84 -15.45 13.20
CA ALA A 9 -25.61 -15.51 14.44
C ALA A 9 -25.08 -16.54 15.43
N ARG A 10 -24.66 -17.71 14.95
CA ARG A 10 -24.02 -18.75 15.78
C ARG A 10 -22.66 -18.31 16.30
N ALA A 11 -21.85 -17.69 15.43
CA ALA A 11 -20.54 -17.20 15.80
C ALA A 11 -20.62 -16.08 16.87
N ILE A 12 -21.50 -15.11 16.70
CA ILE A 12 -21.75 -14.03 17.66
C ILE A 12 -22.07 -14.60 19.05
N ARG A 13 -23.00 -15.57 19.12
CA ARG A 13 -23.38 -16.19 20.40
C ARG A 13 -22.26 -16.98 21.07
N LYS A 14 -21.38 -17.60 20.27
CA LYS A 14 -20.34 -18.50 20.79
C LYS A 14 -19.02 -17.80 21.09
N MET A 15 -18.70 -16.73 20.36
CA MET A 15 -17.36 -16.12 20.36
C MET A 15 -17.34 -14.72 20.97
N ASP A 16 -18.44 -14.22 21.52
CA ASP A 16 -18.56 -12.85 22.06
C ASP A 16 -18.02 -11.78 21.07
N LEU A 17 -18.51 -11.83 19.85
CA LEU A 17 -18.04 -10.94 18.78
C LEU A 17 -18.55 -9.52 19.02
N HIS A 18 -17.62 -8.55 18.96
CA HIS A 18 -17.91 -7.12 18.95
C HIS A 18 -16.85 -6.36 18.17
N ILE A 19 -17.09 -5.08 17.83
CA ILE A 19 -16.20 -4.32 16.95
C ILE A 19 -14.80 -4.05 17.54
N ASP A 20 -14.67 -4.03 18.86
CA ASP A 20 -13.42 -3.67 19.54
C ASP A 20 -12.44 -4.86 19.67
N ASN A 21 -12.86 -6.10 19.42
CA ASN A 21 -12.02 -7.28 19.61
C ASN A 21 -11.42 -7.86 18.34
N TYR A 22 -11.60 -7.18 17.19
CA TYR A 22 -11.11 -7.62 15.87
C TYR A 22 -11.59 -9.03 15.43
N LEU A 23 -12.57 -9.61 16.10
CA LEU A 23 -13.16 -10.90 15.72
C LEU A 23 -14.36 -10.73 14.79
N LEU A 24 -14.93 -9.52 14.75
CA LEU A 24 -15.99 -9.11 13.83
C LEU A 24 -15.45 -7.98 12.96
N PHE A 25 -14.88 -8.31 11.83
CA PHE A 25 -14.25 -7.42 10.86
C PHE A 25 -13.06 -6.62 11.43
N ASN A 26 -12.28 -6.03 10.57
CA ASN A 26 -11.25 -5.07 10.92
C ASN A 26 -11.79 -3.67 10.61
N TRP A 27 -12.02 -2.88 11.64
CA TRP A 27 -12.53 -1.51 11.56
C TRP A 27 -11.37 -0.52 11.56
N GLY A 28 -10.79 -0.28 10.40
CA GLY A 28 -9.69 0.67 10.24
C GLY A 28 -10.19 2.10 10.10
N MET A 29 -9.86 2.98 11.05
CA MET A 29 -10.22 4.39 10.94
C MET A 29 -9.38 5.09 9.86
N MET A 30 -10.05 5.78 8.95
CA MET A 30 -9.49 6.56 7.86
C MET A 30 -9.68 8.06 8.13
N PRO A 31 -9.02 8.96 7.39
CA PRO A 31 -9.33 10.40 7.45
C PRO A 31 -10.82 10.69 7.26
N ASP A 32 -11.28 11.85 7.73
CA ASP A 32 -12.64 12.36 7.59
C ASP A 32 -13.71 11.47 8.26
N ASN A 33 -13.36 10.78 9.35
CA ASN A 33 -14.24 9.86 10.09
C ASN A 33 -14.81 8.71 9.23
N LYS A 34 -14.09 8.29 8.22
CA LYS A 34 -14.42 7.11 7.42
C LYS A 34 -13.78 5.86 8.02
N TYR A 35 -14.29 4.70 7.63
CA TYR A 35 -13.78 3.42 8.09
C TYR A 35 -13.60 2.46 6.92
N ASP A 36 -12.42 1.86 6.84
CA ASP A 36 -12.21 0.64 6.08
C ASP A 36 -12.72 -0.54 6.90
N VAL A 37 -13.77 -1.19 6.41
CA VAL A 37 -14.35 -2.39 7.04
C VAL A 37 -13.80 -3.61 6.36
N ASN A 38 -12.60 -4.00 6.74
CA ASN A 38 -11.87 -5.08 6.11
C ASN A 38 -12.33 -6.45 6.61
N ASN A 39 -12.03 -7.47 5.82
CA ASN A 39 -12.41 -8.84 6.13
C ASN A 39 -11.74 -9.33 7.42
N ARG A 40 -12.54 -9.88 8.34
CA ARG A 40 -12.07 -10.65 9.50
C ARG A 40 -13.21 -11.44 10.12
N GLY A 41 -12.82 -12.47 10.89
CA GLY A 41 -13.79 -13.28 11.62
C GLY A 41 -14.44 -14.39 10.80
N PRO A 42 -15.43 -15.09 11.39
CA PRO A 42 -15.98 -16.32 10.82
C PRO A 42 -16.81 -16.11 9.55
N LEU A 43 -17.41 -14.92 9.36
CA LEU A 43 -18.25 -14.63 8.19
C LEU A 43 -17.63 -13.46 7.44
N SER A 44 -16.66 -13.01 7.31
CA SER A 44 -16.03 -12.00 6.45
C SER A 44 -16.98 -10.99 5.78
N THR A 45 -16.52 -9.77 5.55
CA THR A 45 -17.15 -8.81 4.62
C THR A 45 -17.00 -9.26 3.18
N ASP A 46 -16.03 -10.11 2.88
CA ASP A 46 -15.92 -10.80 1.60
C ASP A 46 -17.02 -11.86 1.47
N MET A 47 -17.70 -11.90 0.36
CA MET A 47 -18.60 -13.00 0.01
C MET A 47 -17.78 -14.19 -0.49
N ILE A 48 -17.13 -14.89 0.46
CA ILE A 48 -16.08 -15.89 0.20
C ILE A 48 -16.57 -16.99 -0.76
N GLY A 49 -15.82 -17.20 -1.85
CA GLY A 49 -16.10 -18.25 -2.84
C GLY A 49 -17.20 -17.94 -3.85
N MET A 50 -17.72 -16.71 -3.90
CA MET A 50 -18.88 -16.38 -4.73
C MET A 50 -18.56 -15.57 -5.99
N ASN A 51 -17.28 -15.40 -6.33
CA ASN A 51 -16.85 -14.59 -7.48
C ASN A 51 -15.99 -15.33 -8.51
N TYR A 52 -15.90 -16.65 -8.44
CA TYR A 52 -15.08 -17.44 -9.36
C TYR A 52 -15.44 -17.27 -10.84
N GLU A 53 -16.72 -17.15 -11.15
CA GLU A 53 -17.18 -16.97 -12.53
C GLU A 53 -17.00 -15.53 -13.04
N TYR A 54 -16.72 -14.56 -12.16
CA TYR A 54 -16.68 -13.14 -12.53
C TYR A 54 -15.64 -12.80 -13.59
N PRO A 55 -14.38 -13.27 -13.50
CA PRO A 55 -13.33 -12.90 -14.46
C PRO A 55 -13.65 -13.29 -15.89
N ASP A 56 -14.21 -14.49 -16.09
CA ASP A 56 -14.53 -15.07 -17.40
C ASP A 56 -16.01 -14.93 -17.79
N GLY A 57 -16.82 -14.36 -16.90
CA GLY A 57 -18.24 -14.13 -17.11
C GLY A 57 -18.51 -13.08 -18.18
N ASN A 58 -19.61 -13.28 -18.94
CA ASN A 58 -20.19 -12.22 -19.75
C ASN A 58 -20.80 -11.11 -18.86
N TYR A 59 -21.27 -10.03 -19.47
CA TYR A 59 -21.81 -8.90 -18.70
C TYR A 59 -23.00 -9.29 -17.80
N ALA A 60 -23.90 -10.15 -18.26
CA ALA A 60 -25.04 -10.61 -17.46
C ALA A 60 -24.59 -11.43 -16.23
N THR A 61 -23.59 -12.30 -16.40
CA THR A 61 -22.97 -13.07 -15.31
C THR A 61 -22.31 -12.15 -14.29
N ARG A 62 -21.53 -11.17 -14.76
CA ARG A 62 -20.85 -10.20 -13.91
C ARG A 62 -21.83 -9.32 -13.14
N GLU A 63 -22.89 -8.85 -13.80
CA GLU A 63 -23.96 -8.05 -13.18
C GLU A 63 -24.65 -8.84 -12.07
N ARG A 64 -25.02 -10.09 -12.34
CA ARG A 64 -25.62 -10.97 -11.32
C ARG A 64 -24.71 -11.12 -10.09
N ILE A 65 -23.43 -11.41 -10.32
CA ILE A 65 -22.46 -11.59 -9.23
C ILE A 65 -22.27 -10.29 -8.47
N TRP A 66 -22.18 -9.15 -9.16
CA TRP A 66 -22.07 -7.84 -8.52
C TRP A 66 -23.28 -7.56 -7.63
N GLN A 67 -24.50 -7.76 -8.14
CA GLN A 67 -25.73 -7.56 -7.37
C GLN A 67 -25.80 -8.49 -6.15
N GLU A 68 -25.40 -9.75 -6.29
CA GLU A 68 -25.32 -10.71 -5.17
C GLU A 68 -24.38 -10.22 -4.07
N HIS A 69 -23.25 -9.59 -4.41
CA HIS A 69 -22.29 -9.02 -3.44
C HIS A 69 -22.86 -7.75 -2.78
N VAL A 70 -23.55 -6.89 -3.54
CA VAL A 70 -24.26 -5.73 -2.99
C VAL A 70 -25.31 -6.18 -1.96
N ASP A 71 -26.13 -7.14 -2.33
CA ASP A 71 -27.18 -7.69 -1.46
C ASP A 71 -26.60 -8.36 -0.22
N TYR A 72 -25.49 -9.09 -0.38
CA TYR A 72 -24.77 -9.70 0.74
C TYR A 72 -24.25 -8.64 1.71
N THR A 73 -23.55 -7.63 1.22
CA THR A 73 -22.92 -6.61 2.07
C THR A 73 -23.95 -5.76 2.78
N LYS A 74 -24.95 -5.25 2.04
CA LYS A 74 -26.05 -4.46 2.62
C LYS A 74 -26.86 -5.30 3.62
N GLY A 75 -27.17 -6.54 3.27
CA GLY A 75 -27.90 -7.46 4.13
C GLY A 75 -27.13 -7.86 5.38
N LEU A 76 -25.80 -8.02 5.30
CA LEU A 76 -24.93 -8.31 6.43
C LEU A 76 -24.96 -7.18 7.48
N LEU A 77 -24.80 -5.93 7.04
CA LEU A 77 -24.84 -4.78 7.93
C LEU A 77 -26.27 -4.56 8.49
N TYR A 78 -27.30 -4.77 7.67
CA TYR A 78 -28.68 -4.72 8.12
C TYR A 78 -28.98 -5.79 9.19
N PHE A 79 -28.50 -7.02 8.99
CA PHE A 79 -28.63 -8.10 9.97
C PHE A 79 -27.96 -7.72 11.29
N LEU A 80 -26.73 -7.21 11.26
CA LEU A 80 -25.99 -6.80 12.45
C LEU A 80 -26.68 -5.69 13.24
N THR A 81 -27.48 -4.84 12.60
CA THR A 81 -28.15 -3.69 13.23
C THR A 81 -29.59 -3.97 13.65
N HIS A 82 -30.29 -4.97 13.07
CA HIS A 82 -31.73 -5.17 13.27
C HIS A 82 -32.10 -6.54 13.81
N ASP A 83 -31.32 -7.59 13.58
CA ASP A 83 -31.73 -8.95 13.97
C ASP A 83 -31.62 -9.16 15.49
N GLU A 84 -32.67 -9.71 16.10
CA GLU A 84 -32.75 -9.94 17.56
C GLU A 84 -31.72 -10.96 18.08
N ARG A 85 -31.20 -11.81 17.21
CA ARG A 85 -30.11 -12.76 17.56
C ARG A 85 -28.78 -12.08 17.79
N VAL A 86 -28.64 -10.82 17.36
CA VAL A 86 -27.45 -9.99 17.60
C VAL A 86 -27.62 -9.28 18.94
N PRO A 87 -26.64 -9.34 19.86
CA PRO A 87 -26.73 -8.64 21.15
C PRO A 87 -26.93 -7.13 20.96
N SER A 88 -27.77 -6.50 21.82
CA SER A 88 -28.08 -5.07 21.71
C SER A 88 -26.83 -4.19 21.68
N LYS A 89 -25.84 -4.47 22.54
CA LYS A 89 -24.56 -3.74 22.55
C LYS A 89 -23.89 -3.75 21.17
N LEU A 90 -23.86 -4.87 20.48
CA LEU A 90 -23.28 -4.96 19.15
C LEU A 90 -24.12 -4.22 18.10
N ARG A 91 -25.46 -4.37 18.16
CA ARG A 91 -26.38 -3.61 17.31
C ARG A 91 -26.15 -2.10 17.44
N ASP A 92 -26.06 -1.60 18.67
CA ASP A 92 -25.83 -0.18 18.95
C ASP A 92 -24.45 0.30 18.44
N GLN A 93 -23.43 -0.56 18.54
CA GLN A 93 -22.10 -0.24 18.00
C GLN A 93 -22.11 -0.11 16.48
N VAL A 94 -22.67 -1.11 15.77
CA VAL A 94 -22.70 -1.12 14.31
C VAL A 94 -23.65 -0.06 13.75
N SER A 95 -24.74 0.27 14.44
CA SER A 95 -25.69 1.31 14.02
C SER A 95 -25.11 2.73 13.98
N ARG A 96 -23.91 2.95 14.48
CA ARG A 96 -23.20 4.24 14.37
C ARG A 96 -22.61 4.48 12.97
N PHE A 97 -22.49 3.45 12.16
CA PHE A 97 -21.90 3.49 10.83
C PHE A 97 -22.99 3.55 9.76
N GLY A 98 -22.65 4.22 8.67
CA GLY A 98 -23.48 4.32 7.46
C GLY A 98 -22.60 4.44 6.23
N TRP A 99 -23.21 4.56 5.07
CA TRP A 99 -22.50 4.84 3.83
C TRP A 99 -21.95 6.26 3.84
N ALA A 100 -20.73 6.44 3.31
CA ALA A 100 -20.13 7.76 3.18
C ALA A 100 -20.91 8.60 2.16
N LYS A 101 -21.46 9.75 2.61
CA LYS A 101 -22.37 10.58 1.80
C LYS A 101 -21.69 11.27 0.60
N ASP A 102 -20.38 11.41 0.66
CA ASP A 102 -19.55 12.11 -0.31
C ASP A 102 -18.83 11.15 -1.27
N GLU A 103 -19.04 9.84 -1.13
CA GLU A 103 -18.44 8.82 -1.99
C GLU A 103 -19.52 8.09 -2.80
N PHE A 104 -19.16 7.73 -4.05
CA PHE A 104 -20.03 6.96 -4.95
C PHE A 104 -21.47 7.50 -5.03
N VAL A 105 -21.60 8.84 -5.07
CA VAL A 105 -22.90 9.54 -5.03
C VAL A 105 -23.80 9.21 -6.23
N ASP A 106 -23.21 8.78 -7.33
CA ASP A 106 -23.88 8.31 -8.54
C ASP A 106 -24.30 6.83 -8.48
N ASN A 107 -23.98 6.12 -7.40
CA ASN A 107 -24.29 4.70 -7.18
C ASN A 107 -24.80 4.43 -5.74
N ASP A 108 -25.72 5.24 -5.24
CA ASP A 108 -26.31 5.11 -3.90
C ASP A 108 -25.26 5.01 -2.77
N ASN A 109 -24.16 5.70 -2.90
CA ASN A 109 -23.01 5.68 -1.97
C ASN A 109 -22.39 4.29 -1.77
N PHE A 110 -22.54 3.40 -2.75
CA PHE A 110 -21.96 2.06 -2.74
C PHE A 110 -20.84 1.96 -3.80
N PRO A 111 -19.71 1.28 -3.51
CA PRO A 111 -18.63 1.10 -4.48
C PRO A 111 -19.11 0.47 -5.79
N THR A 112 -18.67 1.01 -6.92
CA THR A 112 -19.03 0.48 -8.26
C THR A 112 -18.21 -0.74 -8.64
N GLN A 113 -17.05 -0.93 -8.01
CA GLN A 113 -16.12 -2.00 -8.32
C GLN A 113 -16.27 -3.16 -7.34
N LEU A 114 -16.42 -4.38 -7.89
CA LEU A 114 -16.34 -5.60 -7.11
C LEU A 114 -14.87 -5.94 -6.80
N TYR A 115 -14.58 -6.28 -5.56
CA TYR A 115 -13.28 -6.77 -5.16
C TYR A 115 -13.10 -8.24 -5.55
N VAL A 116 -12.65 -8.49 -6.78
CA VAL A 116 -12.44 -9.84 -7.33
C VAL A 116 -11.08 -10.41 -6.90
N ARG A 117 -10.21 -9.61 -6.35
CA ARG A 117 -8.85 -9.91 -5.90
C ARG A 117 -7.92 -10.21 -7.08
N GLU A 118 -7.55 -11.45 -7.26
CA GLU A 118 -6.48 -11.89 -8.15
C GLU A 118 -7.05 -12.65 -9.37
N ALA A 119 -7.97 -11.99 -10.09
CA ALA A 119 -8.74 -12.65 -11.15
C ALA A 119 -7.86 -13.16 -12.29
N ARG A 120 -7.11 -12.30 -12.92
CA ARG A 120 -6.24 -12.63 -14.06
C ARG A 120 -4.89 -11.95 -13.90
N ARG A 121 -3.85 -12.63 -14.30
CA ARG A 121 -2.48 -12.11 -14.36
C ARG A 121 -1.86 -12.44 -15.71
N LEU A 122 -0.97 -11.56 -16.16
CA LEU A 122 -0.20 -11.78 -17.37
C LEU A 122 0.67 -13.05 -17.23
N ASN A 123 0.80 -13.81 -18.28
CA ASN A 123 1.85 -14.79 -18.45
C ASN A 123 2.94 -14.17 -19.34
N GLY A 124 3.78 -13.32 -18.74
CA GLY A 124 4.74 -12.49 -19.45
C GLY A 124 6.10 -13.12 -19.65
N GLU A 125 7.04 -12.30 -20.07
CA GLU A 125 8.45 -12.67 -20.31
C GLU A 125 9.17 -13.14 -19.02
N TYR A 126 8.74 -12.65 -17.86
CA TYR A 126 9.25 -13.05 -16.54
C TYR A 126 8.09 -13.17 -15.55
N ILE A 127 8.11 -14.20 -14.71
CA ILE A 127 7.11 -14.41 -13.68
C ILE A 127 7.73 -14.09 -12.32
N MET A 128 7.25 -13.03 -11.65
CA MET A 128 7.65 -12.73 -10.28
C MET A 128 7.17 -13.82 -9.32
N THR A 129 8.04 -14.29 -8.46
CA THR A 129 7.79 -15.38 -7.51
C THR A 129 7.99 -14.96 -6.06
N GLN A 130 7.64 -15.83 -5.12
CA GLN A 130 7.94 -15.67 -3.70
C GLN A 130 9.43 -15.40 -3.43
N LYS A 131 10.33 -16.05 -4.15
CA LYS A 131 11.77 -15.87 -3.99
C LYS A 131 12.23 -14.45 -4.33
N ASN A 132 11.61 -13.83 -5.34
CA ASN A 132 11.87 -12.43 -5.63
C ASN A 132 11.44 -11.52 -4.48
N CYS A 133 10.23 -11.76 -3.90
CA CYS A 133 9.74 -10.98 -2.77
C CYS A 133 10.65 -11.12 -1.53
N GLN A 134 11.19 -12.30 -1.29
CA GLN A 134 12.08 -12.59 -0.16
C GLN A 134 13.54 -12.17 -0.41
N GLY A 135 13.88 -11.71 -1.60
CA GLY A 135 15.26 -11.32 -1.97
C GLY A 135 16.21 -12.50 -2.25
N GLU A 136 15.69 -13.73 -2.33
CA GLU A 136 16.48 -14.91 -2.70
C GLU A 136 16.87 -14.89 -4.19
N GLU A 137 16.01 -14.30 -5.02
CA GLU A 137 16.27 -14.06 -6.44
C GLU A 137 16.09 -12.57 -6.75
N THR A 138 17.10 -11.95 -7.34
CA THR A 138 17.06 -10.54 -7.76
C THR A 138 16.93 -10.41 -9.26
N VAL A 139 16.39 -9.27 -9.73
CA VAL A 139 16.23 -8.98 -11.16
C VAL A 139 17.14 -7.83 -11.58
N GLY A 140 17.75 -7.94 -12.75
CA GLY A 140 18.66 -6.93 -13.29
C GLY A 140 17.96 -5.76 -14.00
N ASP A 141 16.71 -5.95 -14.39
CA ASP A 141 15.87 -5.03 -15.18
C ASP A 141 14.79 -4.33 -14.33
N ALA A 142 15.09 -4.05 -13.08
CA ALA A 142 14.16 -3.46 -12.13
C ALA A 142 13.62 -2.09 -12.57
N ILE A 143 12.29 -1.90 -12.49
CA ILE A 143 11.58 -0.66 -12.84
C ILE A 143 10.79 -0.04 -11.68
N GLY A 144 10.76 -0.69 -10.56
CA GLY A 144 10.10 -0.25 -9.34
C GLY A 144 10.46 -1.16 -8.18
N MET A 145 10.00 -0.78 -6.98
CA MET A 145 10.19 -1.54 -5.75
C MET A 145 8.84 -1.83 -5.11
N ALA A 146 8.71 -2.99 -4.47
CA ALA A 146 7.61 -3.32 -3.57
C ALA A 146 8.15 -3.73 -2.20
N ALA A 147 7.33 -3.61 -1.15
CA ALA A 147 7.76 -3.84 0.23
C ALA A 147 6.66 -4.45 1.13
N TYR A 148 5.44 -4.63 0.62
CA TYR A 148 4.35 -5.17 1.40
C TYR A 148 4.53 -6.67 1.65
N GLY A 149 4.00 -7.19 2.77
CA GLY A 149 3.97 -8.63 3.03
C GLY A 149 3.18 -9.39 1.97
N MET A 150 3.47 -10.67 1.79
CA MET A 150 2.62 -11.55 0.97
C MET A 150 1.37 -11.86 1.78
N ASP A 151 0.28 -11.20 1.41
CA ASP A 151 -1.00 -11.18 2.09
C ASP A 151 -2.12 -11.47 1.11
N SER A 152 -3.00 -12.40 1.43
CA SER A 152 -4.19 -12.70 0.64
C SER A 152 -5.42 -12.84 1.50
N HIS A 153 -6.59 -12.78 0.89
CA HIS A 153 -7.86 -13.03 1.54
C HIS A 153 -8.30 -14.48 1.39
N ASN A 154 -9.24 -14.92 2.23
CA ASN A 154 -9.86 -16.22 2.08
C ASN A 154 -10.57 -16.32 0.71
N CYS A 155 -10.29 -17.38 -0.04
CA CYS A 155 -10.86 -17.59 -1.37
C CYS A 155 -12.01 -18.60 -1.38
N GLN A 156 -12.10 -19.48 -0.39
CA GLN A 156 -13.22 -20.41 -0.28
C GLN A 156 -13.55 -20.78 1.16
N ARG A 157 -14.72 -21.38 1.31
CA ARG A 157 -15.20 -21.96 2.58
C ARG A 157 -15.42 -23.45 2.40
N ILE A 158 -14.80 -24.25 3.25
CA ILE A 158 -14.81 -25.69 3.19
C ILE A 158 -15.40 -26.30 4.47
N VAL A 159 -15.86 -27.55 4.38
CA VAL A 159 -16.26 -28.34 5.54
C VAL A 159 -15.22 -29.45 5.74
N THR A 160 -14.52 -29.44 6.87
CA THR A 160 -13.51 -30.43 7.23
C THR A 160 -13.83 -30.98 8.62
N ASN A 161 -13.94 -32.29 8.75
CA ASN A 161 -14.25 -32.95 10.02
C ASN A 161 -15.51 -32.39 10.71
N GLY A 162 -16.54 -32.08 9.93
CA GLY A 162 -17.81 -31.51 10.43
C GLY A 162 -17.73 -30.03 10.84
N MET A 163 -16.62 -29.36 10.61
CA MET A 163 -16.43 -27.93 10.92
C MET A 163 -16.30 -27.09 9.66
N VAL A 164 -16.93 -25.93 9.65
CA VAL A 164 -16.75 -24.92 8.61
C VAL A 164 -15.45 -24.18 8.83
N LYS A 165 -14.64 -24.09 7.79
CA LYS A 165 -13.37 -23.36 7.78
C LYS A 165 -13.27 -22.46 6.56
N ASN A 166 -12.67 -21.29 6.72
CA ASN A 166 -12.21 -20.45 5.61
C ASN A 166 -10.83 -20.93 5.15
N GLU A 167 -10.54 -20.83 3.88
CA GLU A 167 -9.29 -21.26 3.25
C GLU A 167 -8.78 -20.21 2.27
N GLY A 168 -7.45 -20.15 2.10
CA GLY A 168 -6.76 -19.30 1.13
C GLY A 168 -6.14 -18.04 1.70
N ASP A 169 -6.26 -17.79 2.98
CA ASP A 169 -5.59 -16.69 3.67
C ASP A 169 -4.10 -17.02 3.85
N VAL A 170 -3.26 -16.24 3.17
CA VAL A 170 -1.79 -16.32 3.27
C VAL A 170 -1.28 -15.04 3.94
N GLN A 171 -0.47 -15.20 4.96
CA GLN A 171 0.12 -14.12 5.74
C GLN A 171 1.60 -14.38 5.96
N TYR A 172 2.48 -13.76 5.15
CA TYR A 172 3.92 -13.88 5.29
C TYR A 172 4.59 -12.52 5.17
N HIS A 173 5.25 -12.09 6.22
CA HIS A 173 5.83 -10.76 6.37
C HIS A 173 7.30 -10.82 6.80
N GLY A 174 7.97 -9.68 6.89
CA GLY A 174 9.30 -9.56 7.49
C GLY A 174 10.47 -9.68 6.52
N PHE A 175 10.23 -9.46 5.22
CA PHE A 175 11.30 -9.36 4.22
C PHE A 175 11.53 -7.89 3.79
N PRO A 176 12.74 -7.55 3.28
CA PRO A 176 13.06 -6.19 2.85
C PRO A 176 12.33 -5.81 1.55
N PRO A 177 12.31 -4.51 1.18
CA PRO A 177 11.89 -4.10 -0.15
C PRO A 177 12.64 -4.83 -1.24
N TYR A 178 11.94 -5.19 -2.32
CA TYR A 178 12.47 -5.98 -3.43
C TYR A 178 12.16 -5.35 -4.79
N PRO A 179 13.02 -5.55 -5.80
CA PRO A 179 12.84 -4.99 -7.13
C PRO A 179 11.82 -5.79 -7.96
N ILE A 180 11.08 -5.07 -8.82
CA ILE A 180 10.14 -5.65 -9.78
C ILE A 180 10.73 -5.57 -11.18
N SER A 181 10.77 -6.71 -11.89
CA SER A 181 11.28 -6.83 -13.25
C SER A 181 10.42 -6.10 -14.27
N TYR A 182 11.04 -5.41 -15.22
CA TYR A 182 10.38 -4.88 -16.42
C TYR A 182 9.66 -5.97 -17.21
N LYS A 183 10.30 -7.13 -17.35
CA LYS A 183 9.74 -8.28 -18.07
C LYS A 183 8.49 -8.86 -17.42
N SER A 184 8.18 -8.51 -16.19
CA SER A 184 6.93 -8.94 -15.54
C SER A 184 5.70 -8.13 -15.98
N ILE A 185 5.90 -6.96 -16.60
CA ILE A 185 4.81 -6.17 -17.18
C ILE A 185 4.72 -6.28 -18.70
N THR A 186 5.63 -7.04 -19.35
CA THR A 186 5.63 -7.29 -20.79
C THR A 186 5.05 -8.66 -21.13
N PRO A 187 4.13 -8.77 -22.10
CA PRO A 187 3.72 -10.06 -22.64
C PRO A 187 4.88 -10.73 -23.38
N LYS A 188 4.74 -12.00 -23.69
CA LYS A 188 5.68 -12.67 -24.59
C LYS A 188 5.63 -12.01 -25.95
N ARG A 189 6.81 -11.82 -26.55
CA ARG A 189 6.96 -11.08 -27.80
C ARG A 189 6.11 -11.66 -28.95
N GLU A 190 6.01 -12.98 -29.03
CA GLU A 190 5.21 -13.66 -30.02
C GLU A 190 3.69 -13.46 -29.87
N GLU A 191 3.24 -12.99 -28.70
CA GLU A 191 1.82 -12.74 -28.43
C GLU A 191 1.44 -11.28 -28.66
N CYS A 192 2.28 -10.32 -28.21
CA CYS A 192 1.99 -8.91 -28.38
C CYS A 192 3.25 -8.05 -28.19
N THR A 193 3.54 -7.15 -29.14
CA THR A 193 4.76 -6.31 -29.16
C THR A 193 4.57 -4.88 -28.70
N ASN A 194 3.33 -4.45 -28.42
CA ASN A 194 2.97 -3.08 -28.11
C ASN A 194 2.05 -2.93 -26.88
N LEU A 195 2.13 -3.84 -25.92
CA LEU A 195 1.32 -3.83 -24.70
C LEU A 195 2.22 -3.87 -23.46
N LEU A 196 1.87 -3.07 -22.46
CA LEU A 196 2.41 -3.14 -21.10
C LEU A 196 1.28 -3.29 -20.08
N VAL A 197 1.48 -4.16 -19.07
CA VAL A 197 0.43 -4.55 -18.11
C VAL A 197 0.89 -4.28 -16.68
N PRO A 198 0.78 -3.03 -16.17
CA PRO A 198 1.32 -2.65 -14.88
C PRO A 198 0.49 -3.11 -13.67
N VAL A 199 -0.78 -3.48 -13.85
CA VAL A 199 -1.66 -3.91 -12.76
C VAL A 199 -1.75 -5.41 -12.64
N CYS A 200 -2.18 -6.09 -13.70
CA CYS A 200 -2.29 -7.54 -13.74
C CYS A 200 -0.96 -8.18 -14.15
N ILE A 201 0.11 -7.86 -13.47
CA ILE A 201 1.49 -8.25 -13.86
C ILE A 201 1.68 -9.75 -13.83
N SER A 202 2.73 -10.21 -14.51
CA SER A 202 3.15 -11.61 -14.54
C SER A 202 3.78 -11.99 -13.19
N SER A 203 3.04 -12.71 -12.38
CA SER A 203 3.46 -13.15 -11.04
C SER A 203 2.72 -14.40 -10.60
N THR A 204 3.30 -15.15 -9.67
CA THR A 204 2.57 -16.20 -8.95
C THR A 204 1.53 -15.59 -8.02
N HIS A 205 0.53 -16.36 -7.60
CA HIS A 205 -0.46 -15.95 -6.60
C HIS A 205 0.18 -15.37 -5.34
N ILE A 206 1.17 -16.05 -4.78
CA ILE A 206 1.87 -15.63 -3.55
C ILE A 206 2.59 -14.29 -3.74
N ALA A 207 3.33 -14.12 -4.84
CA ALA A 207 4.03 -12.87 -5.12
C ALA A 207 3.06 -11.72 -5.36
N PHE A 208 1.94 -11.97 -6.04
CA PHE A 208 0.93 -10.95 -6.28
C PHE A 208 0.31 -10.44 -4.98
N GLY A 209 0.18 -11.28 -3.95
CA GLY A 209 -0.27 -10.87 -2.63
C GLY A 209 0.55 -9.73 -2.01
N SER A 210 1.83 -9.59 -2.39
CA SER A 210 2.70 -8.48 -2.03
C SER A 210 2.68 -7.33 -3.03
N ILE A 211 2.68 -7.65 -4.34
CA ILE A 211 2.82 -6.66 -5.42
C ILE A 211 1.53 -5.84 -5.61
N ARG A 212 0.38 -6.38 -5.30
CA ARG A 212 -0.97 -5.86 -5.58
C ARG A 212 -1.32 -4.51 -4.94
N MET A 213 -0.40 -3.88 -4.24
CA MET A 213 -0.65 -2.59 -3.60
C MET A 213 -0.73 -1.46 -4.63
N GLU A 214 -1.73 -0.59 -4.50
CA GLU A 214 -1.99 0.51 -5.43
C GLU A 214 -0.77 1.43 -5.64
N PRO A 215 0.02 1.81 -4.62
CA PRO A 215 1.24 2.59 -4.83
C PRO A 215 2.27 1.88 -5.72
N VAL A 216 2.34 0.55 -5.67
CA VAL A 216 3.20 -0.24 -6.57
C VAL A 216 2.69 -0.13 -8.00
N PHE A 217 1.38 -0.24 -8.22
CA PHE A 217 0.78 -0.07 -9.54
C PHE A 217 0.99 1.33 -10.11
N MET A 218 0.98 2.38 -9.28
CA MET A 218 1.31 3.74 -9.70
C MET A 218 2.75 3.83 -10.21
N VAL A 219 3.72 3.26 -9.48
CA VAL A 219 5.13 3.22 -9.88
C VAL A 219 5.31 2.43 -11.19
N LEU A 220 4.67 1.27 -11.30
CA LEU A 220 4.73 0.44 -12.52
C LEU A 220 4.02 1.13 -13.70
N GLY A 221 2.93 1.84 -13.46
CA GLY A 221 2.22 2.63 -14.46
C GLY A 221 3.08 3.77 -15.02
N GLN A 222 3.79 4.49 -14.16
CA GLN A 222 4.75 5.50 -14.57
C GLN A 222 5.88 4.89 -15.43
N SER A 223 6.45 3.77 -14.96
CA SER A 223 7.50 3.06 -15.69
C SER A 223 7.02 2.56 -17.04
N ALA A 224 5.79 2.03 -17.13
CA ALA A 224 5.16 1.60 -18.36
C ALA A 224 4.93 2.76 -19.34
N ALA A 225 4.50 3.93 -18.84
CA ALA A 225 4.29 5.11 -19.68
C ALA A 225 5.61 5.59 -20.32
N VAL A 226 6.68 5.70 -19.52
CA VAL A 226 8.00 6.10 -20.05
C VAL A 226 8.56 5.03 -21.00
N ALA A 227 8.37 3.75 -20.71
CA ALA A 227 8.77 2.66 -21.59
C ALA A 227 8.03 2.70 -22.93
N SER A 228 6.72 3.02 -22.91
CA SER A 228 5.93 3.17 -24.12
C SER A 228 6.43 4.34 -24.99
N ALA A 229 6.77 5.48 -24.38
CA ALA A 229 7.36 6.61 -25.10
C ALA A 229 8.69 6.22 -25.75
N LEU A 230 9.57 5.54 -25.01
CA LEU A 230 10.83 5.03 -25.57
C LEU A 230 10.63 4.06 -26.73
N ALA A 231 9.66 3.14 -26.62
CA ALA A 231 9.36 2.19 -27.70
C ALA A 231 8.88 2.90 -28.97
N ILE A 232 8.07 3.96 -28.82
CA ILE A 232 7.58 4.79 -29.94
C ILE A 232 8.74 5.59 -30.56
N ASP A 233 9.52 6.28 -29.75
CA ASP A 233 10.61 7.15 -30.21
C ASP A 233 11.72 6.36 -30.91
N ASP A 234 12.07 5.19 -30.37
CA ASP A 234 13.10 4.31 -30.91
C ASP A 234 12.54 3.36 -32.00
N ASN A 235 11.21 3.42 -32.30
CA ASN A 235 10.48 2.55 -33.23
C ASN A 235 10.78 1.05 -33.02
N THR A 236 10.57 0.60 -31.79
CA THR A 236 10.92 -0.77 -31.36
C THR A 236 9.78 -1.42 -30.58
N ASP A 237 9.83 -2.75 -30.40
CA ASP A 237 8.90 -3.49 -29.56
C ASP A 237 9.15 -3.19 -28.09
N VAL A 238 8.11 -3.23 -27.26
CA VAL A 238 8.22 -2.98 -25.80
C VAL A 238 9.19 -3.96 -25.12
N GLN A 239 9.40 -5.15 -25.65
CA GLN A 239 10.35 -6.14 -25.12
C GLN A 239 11.82 -5.79 -25.39
N THR A 240 12.10 -4.89 -26.34
CA THR A 240 13.47 -4.60 -26.81
C THR A 240 13.94 -3.19 -26.48
N ILE A 241 13.18 -2.41 -25.71
CA ILE A 241 13.62 -1.10 -25.25
C ILE A 241 14.89 -1.20 -24.38
N ASP A 242 15.66 -0.12 -24.34
CA ASP A 242 16.78 0.01 -23.41
C ASP A 242 16.30 0.29 -21.99
N VAL A 243 16.21 -0.74 -21.14
CA VAL A 243 15.79 -0.61 -19.74
C VAL A 243 16.78 0.23 -18.93
N THR A 244 18.04 0.31 -19.33
CA THR A 244 19.02 1.21 -18.65
C THR A 244 18.68 2.67 -18.91
N LYS A 245 18.34 3.02 -20.16
CA LYS A 245 17.83 4.35 -20.54
C LYS A 245 16.52 4.67 -19.80
N LEU A 246 15.58 3.72 -19.72
CA LEU A 246 14.34 3.85 -18.95
C LEU A 246 14.63 4.18 -17.47
N ARG A 247 15.46 3.39 -16.81
CA ARG A 247 15.83 3.60 -15.39
C ARG A 247 16.51 4.94 -15.15
N LYS A 248 17.33 5.39 -16.09
CA LYS A 248 17.98 6.71 -16.03
C LYS A 248 16.92 7.83 -16.08
N ILE A 249 15.97 7.76 -17.01
CA ILE A 249 14.89 8.73 -17.13
C ILE A 249 14.05 8.77 -15.84
N LEU A 250 13.60 7.62 -15.35
CA LEU A 250 12.80 7.53 -14.13
C LEU A 250 13.51 8.13 -12.90
N LYS A 251 14.85 8.07 -12.88
CA LYS A 251 15.66 8.61 -11.79
C LYS A 251 15.95 10.12 -11.94
N GLU A 252 16.17 10.58 -13.16
CA GLU A 252 16.70 11.94 -13.43
C GLU A 252 15.64 12.91 -13.94
N ASN A 253 14.61 12.40 -14.61
CA ASN A 253 13.50 13.18 -15.15
C ASN A 253 12.20 12.37 -15.12
N PRO A 254 11.70 11.99 -13.93
CA PRO A 254 10.55 11.09 -13.78
C PRO A 254 9.26 11.65 -14.39
N TYR A 255 9.13 12.96 -14.48
CA TYR A 255 7.94 13.64 -15.01
C TYR A 255 8.03 13.97 -16.50
N LEU A 256 9.17 13.76 -17.15
CA LEU A 256 9.45 14.08 -18.55
C LEU A 256 9.22 15.58 -18.94
N ASP A 257 9.16 16.45 -17.96
CA ASP A 257 8.93 17.89 -18.10
C ASP A 257 10.20 18.72 -17.87
N GLY A 258 11.33 18.04 -17.63
CA GLY A 258 12.61 18.68 -17.32
C GLY A 258 12.73 19.20 -15.90
N SER A 259 11.72 18.97 -15.05
CA SER A 259 11.81 19.30 -13.63
C SER A 259 12.91 18.49 -12.95
N THR A 260 13.46 19.04 -11.87
CA THR A 260 14.44 18.33 -11.05
C THR A 260 13.70 17.53 -10.01
N PRO A 261 13.92 16.20 -9.92
CA PRO A 261 13.34 15.40 -8.86
C PRO A 261 13.74 15.90 -7.47
N GLU A 262 12.88 15.70 -6.50
CA GLU A 262 13.17 15.99 -5.10
C GLU A 262 14.45 15.29 -4.65
N ILE A 263 15.27 15.99 -3.87
CA ILE A 263 16.49 15.45 -3.32
C ILE A 263 16.23 15.03 -1.88
N LEU A 264 16.09 13.74 -1.67
CA LEU A 264 15.90 13.15 -0.35
C LEU A 264 17.23 12.67 0.22
N VAL A 265 17.54 13.05 1.46
CA VAL A 265 18.64 12.50 2.25
C VAL A 265 18.09 11.99 3.57
N ASP A 266 18.34 10.73 3.85
CA ASP A 266 17.91 10.04 5.05
C ASP A 266 19.09 9.80 6.00
N ASP A 267 18.83 9.60 7.28
CA ASP A 267 19.85 9.32 8.28
C ASP A 267 20.56 7.96 8.09
N SER A 268 20.06 7.14 7.19
CA SER A 268 20.66 5.89 6.74
C SER A 268 21.61 6.06 5.54
N ASP A 269 21.62 7.23 4.87
CA ASP A 269 22.48 7.52 3.71
C ASP A 269 23.88 7.95 4.18
N ILE A 270 24.65 6.99 4.69
CA ILE A 270 25.93 7.21 5.40
C ILE A 270 26.99 7.97 4.61
N ASP A 271 26.90 7.99 3.30
CA ASP A 271 27.77 8.75 2.38
C ASP A 271 27.33 10.23 2.20
N LYS A 272 26.16 10.58 2.72
CA LYS A 272 25.55 11.92 2.61
C LYS A 272 25.27 12.55 3.96
N ILE A 273 25.79 11.99 5.03
CA ILE A 273 25.61 12.51 6.38
C ILE A 273 26.94 12.59 7.12
N GLU A 274 27.06 13.61 7.97
CA GLU A 274 28.09 13.69 9.00
C GLU A 274 27.42 13.84 10.36
N ARG A 275 27.99 13.22 11.38
CA ARG A 275 27.46 13.29 12.75
C ARG A 275 28.56 13.37 13.79
N SER A 276 28.32 14.16 14.82
CA SER A 276 29.14 14.19 16.02
C SER A 276 28.31 13.87 17.26
N GLY A 277 28.95 13.34 18.30
CA GLY A 277 28.27 12.92 19.51
C GLY A 277 27.70 11.50 19.44
N HIS A 278 26.93 11.14 20.46
CA HIS A 278 26.32 9.80 20.57
C HIS A 278 24.89 9.77 20.04
N TRP A 279 24.67 8.95 19.02
CA TRP A 279 23.37 8.74 18.39
C TRP A 279 22.92 7.29 18.53
N GLN A 280 21.67 7.07 18.91
CA GLN A 280 21.05 5.76 19.00
C GLN A 280 20.02 5.57 17.90
N LYS A 281 20.06 4.42 17.24
CA LYS A 281 19.03 4.02 16.28
C LYS A 281 17.79 3.55 17.03
N SER A 282 16.65 4.09 16.64
CA SER A 282 15.33 3.70 17.11
C SER A 282 14.45 3.25 15.95
N PHE A 283 13.46 2.43 16.26
CA PHE A 283 12.53 1.86 15.28
C PHE A 283 11.09 2.25 15.65
N GLY A 284 10.20 2.33 14.66
CA GLY A 284 8.79 2.64 14.87
C GLY A 284 8.15 3.40 13.71
N ALA A 285 7.09 4.16 13.95
CA ALA A 285 6.32 4.90 12.94
C ALA A 285 7.06 6.16 12.47
N HIS A 286 7.89 6.03 11.43
CA HIS A 286 8.75 7.09 10.89
C HIS A 286 8.68 7.09 9.38
N TYR A 287 9.31 8.09 8.74
CA TYR A 287 9.36 8.22 7.28
C TYR A 287 9.93 6.95 6.59
N LYS A 288 11.00 6.37 7.15
CA LYS A 288 11.45 5.00 6.87
C LYS A 288 11.26 4.16 8.15
N ASN A 289 11.82 2.99 8.25
CA ASN A 289 11.61 2.09 9.40
C ASN A 289 12.40 2.45 10.65
N SER A 290 13.26 3.49 10.61
CA SER A 290 14.12 3.87 11.73
C SER A 290 14.48 5.36 11.70
N PHE A 291 14.96 5.85 12.84
CA PHE A 291 15.49 7.19 12.99
C PHE A 291 16.65 7.20 14.00
N LEU A 292 17.44 8.24 13.98
CA LEU A 292 18.50 8.46 14.96
C LEU A 292 18.05 9.49 16.01
N LYS A 293 18.25 9.19 17.27
CA LYS A 293 18.08 10.14 18.39
C LYS A 293 19.39 10.31 19.15
N SER A 294 19.64 11.52 19.65
CA SER A 294 20.81 11.74 20.51
C SER A 294 20.63 10.98 21.83
N ALA A 295 21.67 10.26 22.24
CA ALA A 295 21.63 9.43 23.45
C ALA A 295 21.61 10.25 24.75
N ASN A 296 21.91 11.55 24.70
CA ASN A 296 22.04 12.41 25.87
C ASN A 296 21.66 13.86 25.52
N GLN A 297 20.63 14.40 26.18
CA GLN A 297 20.16 15.77 25.98
C GLN A 297 21.18 16.87 26.35
N LYS A 298 22.28 16.51 27.00
CA LYS A 298 23.31 17.43 27.51
C LYS A 298 24.59 17.50 26.67
N ASN A 299 24.73 16.68 25.65
CA ASN A 299 25.94 16.66 24.81
C ASN A 299 25.69 17.43 23.51
N ASN A 300 26.71 18.19 23.08
CA ASN A 300 26.75 18.84 21.77
C ASN A 300 26.75 17.75 20.66
N CYS A 301 25.57 17.28 20.31
CA CYS A 301 25.38 16.39 19.17
C CYS A 301 25.01 17.22 17.97
N SER A 302 25.70 17.01 16.85
CA SER A 302 25.33 17.60 15.57
C SER A 302 25.06 16.51 14.51
N PHE A 303 24.18 16.84 13.58
CA PHE A 303 23.87 15.99 12.45
C PHE A 303 23.80 16.86 11.20
N THR A 304 24.61 16.55 10.20
CA THR A 304 24.70 17.31 8.95
C THR A 304 24.25 16.44 7.81
N PHE A 305 23.27 16.92 7.03
CA PHE A 305 22.83 16.33 5.77
C PHE A 305 23.57 17.03 4.62
N MET A 306 24.16 16.25 3.73
CA MET A 306 24.94 16.73 2.57
C MET A 306 24.29 16.26 1.27
N PRO A 307 23.22 16.93 0.80
CA PRO A 307 22.57 16.57 -0.45
C PRO A 307 23.49 16.77 -1.63
N VAL A 308 23.45 15.86 -2.61
CA VAL A 308 24.15 16.02 -3.88
C VAL A 308 23.32 16.91 -4.80
N ILE A 309 23.67 18.18 -4.90
CA ILE A 309 23.00 19.15 -5.78
C ILE A 309 23.61 19.04 -7.17
N LYS A 310 22.85 18.52 -8.14
CA LYS A 310 23.29 18.34 -9.53
C LYS A 310 23.10 19.58 -10.40
N LYS A 311 22.13 20.41 -10.06
CA LYS A 311 21.76 21.62 -10.82
C LYS A 311 21.76 22.81 -9.86
N ALA A 312 22.43 23.91 -10.25
CA ALA A 312 22.32 25.15 -9.50
C ALA A 312 20.94 25.76 -9.70
N ASP A 313 20.18 25.89 -8.62
CA ASP A 313 18.82 26.43 -8.62
C ASP A 313 18.45 26.92 -7.21
N THR A 314 17.25 27.44 -7.05
CA THR A 314 16.67 27.73 -5.73
C THR A 314 15.93 26.49 -5.22
N TYR A 315 16.25 26.07 -4.01
CA TYR A 315 15.67 24.90 -3.37
C TYR A 315 14.93 25.31 -2.11
N GLU A 316 13.73 24.78 -1.91
CA GLU A 316 13.06 24.78 -0.63
C GLU A 316 13.50 23.56 0.17
N VAL A 317 13.87 23.77 1.43
CA VAL A 317 14.41 22.72 2.29
C VAL A 317 13.34 22.31 3.29
N PHE A 318 13.07 21.01 3.38
CA PHE A 318 12.12 20.43 4.33
C PHE A 318 12.82 19.47 5.28
N PHE A 319 12.33 19.42 6.52
CA PHE A 319 12.72 18.43 7.52
C PHE A 319 11.51 17.60 7.95
N TYR A 320 11.67 16.27 8.00
CA TYR A 320 10.62 15.39 8.50
C TYR A 320 10.67 15.26 10.02
N CYS A 321 9.64 15.74 10.69
CA CYS A 321 9.49 15.63 12.13
C CYS A 321 8.92 14.27 12.52
N THR A 322 9.73 13.40 13.10
CA THR A 322 9.32 12.08 13.58
C THR A 322 8.20 12.19 14.61
N ALA A 323 7.17 11.32 14.52
CA ALA A 323 6.05 11.28 15.45
C ALA A 323 6.44 10.56 16.77
N LEU A 324 6.99 11.27 17.71
CA LEU A 324 7.36 10.75 19.04
C LEU A 324 6.46 11.34 20.15
N PRO A 325 6.40 10.70 21.34
CA PRO A 325 5.81 11.33 22.53
C PRO A 325 6.50 12.64 22.88
N ASP A 326 5.75 13.64 23.41
CA ASP A 326 6.27 14.97 23.70
C ASP A 326 7.50 14.98 24.62
N GLN A 327 7.54 14.08 25.60
CA GLN A 327 8.67 13.93 26.52
C GLN A 327 9.97 13.45 25.85
N GLU A 328 9.88 12.85 24.66
CA GLU A 328 11.02 12.37 23.87
C GLU A 328 11.45 13.37 22.78
N MET A 329 10.69 14.45 22.60
CA MET A 329 10.96 15.47 21.58
C MET A 329 11.47 16.76 22.22
N PRO A 330 12.47 17.43 21.63
CA PRO A 330 12.86 18.77 22.07
C PRO A 330 11.71 19.77 21.86
N GLU A 331 11.71 20.87 22.62
CA GLU A 331 10.78 21.98 22.39
C GLU A 331 11.12 22.73 21.10
N VAL A 332 12.40 22.89 20.84
CA VAL A 332 12.94 23.60 19.69
C VAL A 332 14.06 22.77 19.06
N MET A 333 14.09 22.70 17.75
CA MET A 333 15.19 22.22 16.93
C MET A 333 15.73 23.38 16.09
N ALA A 334 17.05 23.61 16.16
CA ALA A 334 17.75 24.62 15.38
C ALA A 334 18.48 23.98 14.19
N PHE A 335 18.40 24.63 13.04
CA PHE A 335 19.03 24.21 11.79
C PHE A 335 19.87 25.33 11.22
N ASP A 336 21.06 24.99 10.76
CA ASP A 336 21.92 25.84 9.95
C ASP A 336 21.84 25.37 8.49
N ILE A 337 21.25 26.16 7.61
CA ILE A 337 21.14 25.86 6.18
C ILE A 337 22.17 26.68 5.45
N THR A 338 23.18 26.00 4.88
CA THR A 338 24.28 26.65 4.16
C THR A 338 24.07 26.53 2.65
N GLY A 339 24.01 27.66 1.98
CA GLY A 339 23.93 27.78 0.52
C GLY A 339 24.96 28.78 -0.03
N LYS A 340 24.83 29.12 -1.29
CA LYS A 340 25.74 30.07 -1.97
C LYS A 340 25.78 31.46 -1.31
N GLU A 341 24.65 31.88 -0.72
CA GLU A 341 24.51 33.20 -0.10
C GLU A 341 24.92 33.23 1.39
N GLY A 342 25.44 32.13 1.90
CA GLY A 342 25.84 31.96 3.30
C GLY A 342 24.96 30.98 4.07
N THR A 343 24.96 31.12 5.39
CA THR A 343 24.21 30.25 6.31
C THR A 343 23.00 30.99 6.87
N LYS A 344 21.82 30.38 6.74
CA LYS A 344 20.55 30.81 7.36
C LYS A 344 20.27 29.92 8.57
N GLN A 345 19.95 30.52 9.70
CA GLN A 345 19.49 29.79 10.88
C GLN A 345 17.96 29.74 10.92
N VAL A 346 17.43 28.55 11.20
CA VAL A 346 15.98 28.31 11.31
C VAL A 346 15.71 27.49 12.55
N GLU A 347 14.69 27.87 13.30
CA GLU A 347 14.19 27.12 14.45
C GLU A 347 12.77 26.63 14.19
N ILE A 348 12.48 25.38 14.55
CA ILE A 348 11.13 24.82 14.49
C ILE A 348 10.77 24.16 15.82
N SER A 349 9.47 24.06 16.10
CA SER A 349 8.94 23.22 17.17
C SER A 349 8.50 21.87 16.62
N PRO A 350 9.29 20.80 16.76
CA PRO A 350 8.95 19.49 16.20
C PRO A 350 7.69 18.89 16.84
N ARG A 351 7.33 19.29 18.06
CA ARG A 351 6.10 18.85 18.77
C ARG A 351 4.82 19.28 18.05
N SER A 352 4.88 20.42 17.32
CA SER A 352 3.73 20.95 16.57
C SER A 352 3.58 20.32 15.17
N HIS A 353 4.54 19.49 14.75
CA HIS A 353 4.64 18.97 13.38
C HIS A 353 4.90 17.48 13.32
N LYS A 354 4.41 16.71 14.29
CA LYS A 354 4.62 15.26 14.40
C LYS A 354 4.17 14.50 13.16
N GLY A 355 5.07 13.72 12.58
CA GLY A 355 4.79 12.90 11.41
C GLY A 355 4.61 13.71 10.12
N ALA A 356 5.12 14.94 10.06
CA ALA A 356 4.97 15.82 8.91
C ALA A 356 6.30 16.40 8.43
N TRP A 357 6.33 16.78 7.15
CA TRP A 357 7.40 17.59 6.56
C TRP A 357 7.17 19.06 6.90
N VAL A 358 8.22 19.75 7.32
CA VAL A 358 8.21 21.16 7.69
C VAL A 358 9.22 21.90 6.83
N SER A 359 8.78 22.98 6.19
CA SER A 359 9.68 23.90 5.46
C SER A 359 10.58 24.65 6.46
N LEU A 360 11.88 24.72 6.15
CA LEU A 360 12.92 25.37 6.93
C LEU A 360 13.24 26.78 6.43
#